data_07f8d1e06b2888453353e8ddc85ed1a6
#
_entry.id   07f8d1e06b2888453353e8ddc85ed1a6
#
_cell.length_a   1.000
_cell.length_b   1.000
_cell.length_c   1.000
_cell.angle_alpha   90.00
_cell.angle_beta   90.00
_cell.angle_gamma   90.00
#
_symmetry.space_group_name_H-M   'P 1'
#
loop_
_entity.id
_entity.type
_entity.pdbx_description
1 polymer ?
#
loop_
_entity_poly.entity_id
_entity_poly.type
_entity_poly.pdbx_seq_one_letter_code
_entity_poly.pdbx_strand_id
1 'polypeptide(L)'
;MNETLELIRSRSNLARPSTEVVVVEEIGSDEDSCPAFGFLRGIRDRALSIEFRFANGNSQAFPYSWLGPMNYNPSAGLLLKFVGDMIYLVLIEGSNLNALVGGAVSLYDRGVQRHRVSWIREMTPQQAESATPGAVVIDRIRIVSHRSDDEPKGADWLESFDRCG
;
A
#
# COMPACT_ATOMS: atom_id res chain seq x y z
N MET A 1 -51.64 -2.14 -55.52
CA MET A 1 -50.65 -1.08 -55.40
C MET A 1 -50.39 -0.65 -53.93
N ASN A 2 -50.86 -1.38 -52.96
CA ASN A 2 -50.67 -1.04 -51.56
C ASN A 2 -49.64 -1.91 -50.81
N GLU A 3 -49.05 -2.90 -51.44
CA GLU A 3 -48.06 -3.77 -50.79
C GLU A 3 -46.67 -3.18 -50.66
N THR A 4 -46.33 -2.21 -51.54
CA THR A 4 -45.02 -1.60 -51.53
C THR A 4 -44.81 -0.59 -50.38
N LEU A 5 -45.90 -0.06 -49.83
CA LEU A 5 -45.84 0.91 -48.73
C LEU A 5 -45.79 0.21 -47.35
N GLU A 6 -46.23 -1.00 -47.21
CA GLU A 6 -46.11 -1.76 -45.95
C GLU A 6 -44.70 -2.30 -45.74
N LEU A 7 -43.97 -2.64 -46.77
CA LEU A 7 -42.59 -3.08 -46.69
C LEU A 7 -41.60 -1.99 -46.23
N ILE A 8 -41.98 -0.72 -46.43
CA ILE A 8 -41.13 0.41 -45.97
C ILE A 8 -41.36 0.71 -44.47
N ARG A 9 -42.57 0.45 -43.95
CA ARG A 9 -42.89 0.64 -42.54
C ARG A 9 -42.29 -0.42 -41.64
N SER A 10 -42.02 -1.60 -42.17
CA SER A 10 -41.41 -2.69 -41.41
C SER A 10 -39.91 -2.56 -41.20
N ARG A 11 -39.23 -1.62 -41.85
CA ARG A 11 -37.77 -1.42 -41.74
C ARG A 11 -37.34 -0.28 -40.82
N SER A 12 -38.24 0.43 -40.19
CA SER A 12 -37.92 1.51 -39.26
C SER A 12 -37.81 1.08 -37.79
N ASN A 13 -37.82 -0.19 -37.51
CA ASN A 13 -37.34 -0.71 -36.22
C ASN A 13 -35.84 -0.92 -36.29
N LEU A 14 -35.11 0.16 -36.56
CA LEU A 14 -33.73 0.25 -36.13
C LEU A 14 -33.75 0.18 -34.60
N ALA A 15 -33.38 -0.99 -34.10
CA ALA A 15 -33.09 -1.18 -32.72
C ALA A 15 -32.20 -0.02 -32.26
N ARG A 16 -32.69 0.79 -31.35
CA ARG A 16 -31.85 1.67 -30.56
C ARG A 16 -30.68 0.83 -30.10
N PRO A 17 -29.42 1.26 -30.26
CA PRO A 17 -28.35 0.63 -29.55
C PRO A 17 -28.76 0.72 -28.09
N SER A 18 -29.11 -0.42 -27.50
CA SER A 18 -29.13 -0.53 -26.05
C SER A 18 -27.75 -0.09 -25.64
N THR A 19 -27.66 1.05 -24.99
CA THR A 19 -26.49 1.40 -24.21
C THR A 19 -26.38 0.26 -23.22
N GLU A 20 -25.59 -0.76 -23.53
CA GLU A 20 -25.07 -1.65 -22.53
C GLU A 20 -24.40 -0.71 -21.53
N VAL A 21 -25.10 -0.49 -20.45
CA VAL A 21 -24.47 -0.04 -19.22
C VAL A 21 -23.51 -1.17 -18.93
N VAL A 22 -22.25 -0.98 -19.32
CA VAL A 22 -21.15 -1.78 -18.81
C VAL A 22 -21.22 -1.50 -17.32
N VAL A 23 -21.92 -2.38 -16.57
CA VAL A 23 -21.74 -2.50 -15.15
C VAL A 23 -20.27 -2.89 -15.05
N VAL A 24 -19.41 -1.91 -14.81
CA VAL A 24 -18.09 -2.16 -14.28
C VAL A 24 -18.43 -2.81 -12.95
N GLU A 25 -18.49 -4.15 -12.93
CA GLU A 25 -18.38 -4.88 -11.67
C GLU A 25 -17.13 -4.26 -11.05
N GLU A 26 -17.31 -3.53 -9.95
CA GLU A 26 -16.21 -3.25 -9.05
C GLU A 26 -15.64 -4.64 -8.77
N ILE A 27 -14.53 -4.93 -9.45
CA ILE A 27 -13.67 -6.04 -9.10
C ILE A 27 -13.34 -5.73 -7.66
N GLY A 28 -14.04 -6.41 -6.73
CA GLY A 28 -13.85 -6.21 -5.32
C GLY A 28 -12.36 -6.29 -5.09
N SER A 29 -11.76 -5.19 -4.68
CA SER A 29 -10.31 -5.14 -4.48
C SER A 29 -9.98 -6.27 -3.52
N ASP A 30 -9.18 -7.25 -3.96
CA ASP A 30 -8.66 -8.32 -3.11
C ASP A 30 -7.74 -7.76 -2.00
N GLU A 31 -7.89 -6.47 -1.74
CA GLU A 31 -7.21 -5.70 -0.72
C GLU A 31 -8.02 -5.69 0.58
N ASP A 32 -7.33 -5.98 1.67
CA ASP A 32 -7.81 -5.83 3.03
C ASP A 32 -6.98 -4.78 3.76
N SER A 33 -7.47 -4.28 4.88
CA SER A 33 -6.75 -3.23 5.59
C SER A 33 -7.07 -3.22 7.09
N CYS A 34 -6.13 -2.67 7.83
CA CYS A 34 -6.33 -2.15 9.17
C CYS A 34 -6.08 -0.62 9.17
N PRO A 35 -6.29 0.09 10.28
CA PRO A 35 -6.03 1.54 10.31
C PRO A 35 -4.60 1.93 9.93
N ALA A 36 -3.62 1.04 10.13
CA ALA A 36 -2.20 1.29 9.94
C ALA A 36 -1.69 0.95 8.53
N PHE A 37 -2.22 -0.08 7.87
CA PHE A 37 -1.77 -0.50 6.54
C PHE A 37 -2.83 -1.31 5.78
N GLY A 38 -2.71 -1.30 4.44
CA GLY A 38 -3.48 -2.15 3.54
C GLY A 38 -2.62 -3.25 2.92
N PHE A 39 -3.23 -4.38 2.64
CA PHE A 39 -2.54 -5.54 2.09
C PHE A 39 -3.43 -6.38 1.18
N LEU A 40 -2.81 -7.09 0.24
CA LEU A 40 -3.49 -8.03 -0.65
C LEU A 40 -3.81 -9.34 0.11
N ARG A 41 -5.04 -9.85 -0.06
CA ARG A 41 -5.53 -11.07 0.63
C ARG A 41 -4.89 -12.34 0.09
N GLY A 42 -4.71 -12.42 -1.21
CA GLY A 42 -4.16 -13.61 -1.84
C GLY A 42 -2.73 -13.91 -1.43
N ILE A 43 -2.45 -15.16 -1.06
CA ILE A 43 -1.10 -15.59 -0.63
C ILE A 43 -0.07 -15.40 -1.76
N ARG A 44 -0.52 -15.48 -3.01
CA ARG A 44 0.33 -15.31 -4.20
C ARG A 44 0.32 -13.91 -4.78
N ASP A 45 -0.60 -13.05 -4.30
CA ASP A 45 -0.72 -11.70 -4.79
C ASP A 45 0.45 -10.83 -4.35
N ARG A 46 0.91 -9.97 -5.24
CA ARG A 46 2.02 -9.06 -5.01
C ARG A 46 1.65 -7.66 -5.46
N ALA A 47 1.82 -6.71 -4.57
CA ALA A 47 1.73 -5.31 -4.90
C ALA A 47 2.95 -4.90 -5.75
N LEU A 48 2.75 -4.05 -6.74
CA LEU A 48 3.84 -3.51 -7.56
C LEU A 48 4.60 -2.40 -6.83
N SER A 49 3.91 -1.67 -5.98
CA SER A 49 4.46 -0.56 -5.21
C SER A 49 3.89 -0.55 -3.79
N ILE A 50 4.58 0.16 -2.92
CA ILE A 50 4.15 0.46 -1.56
C ILE A 50 4.04 1.97 -1.39
N GLU A 51 2.93 2.45 -0.85
CA GLU A 51 2.67 3.87 -0.61
C GLU A 51 2.80 4.18 0.88
N PHE A 52 3.58 5.18 1.21
CA PHE A 52 3.70 5.74 2.56
C PHE A 52 2.85 6.99 2.68
N ARG A 53 1.84 6.96 3.54
CA ARG A 53 0.87 8.03 3.77
C ARG A 53 1.19 8.74 5.08
N PHE A 54 1.52 10.01 4.99
CA PHE A 54 1.89 10.83 6.16
C PHE A 54 0.67 11.46 6.81
N ALA A 55 0.78 11.79 8.09
CA ALA A 55 -0.30 12.41 8.86
C ALA A 55 -0.71 13.80 8.31
N ASN A 56 0.18 14.48 7.58
CA ASN A 56 -0.10 15.76 6.92
C ASN A 56 -0.88 15.65 5.60
N GLY A 57 -1.26 14.43 5.18
CA GLY A 57 -2.00 14.16 3.94
C GLY A 57 -1.13 13.95 2.71
N ASN A 58 0.19 14.14 2.78
CA ASN A 58 1.10 13.80 1.70
C ASN A 58 1.33 12.30 1.63
N SER A 59 1.76 11.81 0.48
CA SER A 59 2.21 10.42 0.33
C SER A 59 3.41 10.31 -0.60
N GLN A 60 4.13 9.20 -0.46
CA GLN A 60 5.25 8.85 -1.33
C GLN A 60 5.21 7.35 -1.60
N ALA A 61 5.31 6.96 -2.87
CA ALA A 61 5.27 5.57 -3.26
C ALA A 61 6.61 5.11 -3.85
N PHE A 62 6.97 3.87 -3.55
CA PHE A 62 8.17 3.23 -4.08
C PHE A 62 7.78 1.90 -4.75
N PRO A 63 8.36 1.58 -5.91
CA PRO A 63 8.17 0.27 -6.50
C PRO A 63 8.86 -0.80 -5.64
N TYR A 64 8.21 -1.94 -5.47
CA TYR A 64 8.82 -3.08 -4.77
C TYR A 64 10.07 -3.60 -5.44
N SER A 65 10.26 -3.36 -6.75
CA SER A 65 11.49 -3.71 -7.46
C SER A 65 12.74 -2.97 -6.95
N TRP A 66 12.56 -1.86 -6.22
CA TRP A 66 13.66 -1.13 -5.58
C TRP A 66 13.92 -1.57 -4.14
N LEU A 67 13.05 -2.39 -3.56
CA LEU A 67 13.20 -2.84 -2.18
C LEU A 67 14.41 -3.76 -2.06
N GLY A 68 15.35 -3.33 -1.25
CA GLY A 68 16.56 -4.05 -0.86
C GLY A 68 16.46 -4.64 0.55
N PRO A 69 17.57 -4.64 1.29
CA PRO A 69 17.60 -5.16 2.65
C PRO A 69 16.61 -4.44 3.58
N MET A 70 16.04 -5.20 4.49
CA MET A 70 15.12 -4.75 5.52
C MET A 70 15.62 -5.16 6.87
N ASN A 71 15.46 -4.29 7.88
CA ASN A 71 15.80 -4.58 9.26
C ASN A 71 14.60 -4.29 10.16
N TYR A 72 14.27 -5.24 11.02
CA TYR A 72 13.24 -5.08 12.03
C TYR A 72 13.82 -5.17 13.42
N ASN A 73 13.58 -4.14 14.21
CA ASN A 73 13.93 -4.09 15.62
C ASN A 73 12.67 -3.69 16.41
N PRO A 74 12.15 -4.56 17.29
CA PRO A 74 10.92 -4.28 18.05
C PRO A 74 10.98 -2.96 18.85
N SER A 75 12.18 -2.52 19.24
CA SER A 75 12.38 -1.30 20.04
C SER A 75 12.60 -0.04 19.19
N ALA A 76 12.96 -0.18 17.91
CA ALA A 76 13.29 0.92 17.03
C ALA A 76 12.32 1.07 15.85
N GLY A 77 11.77 -0.04 15.35
CA GLY A 77 10.85 -0.04 14.23
C GLY A 77 11.27 -0.93 13.07
N LEU A 78 10.72 -0.64 11.90
CA LEU A 78 11.01 -1.33 10.65
C LEU A 78 11.77 -0.38 9.70
N LEU A 79 12.99 -0.75 9.34
CA LEU A 79 13.82 -0.03 8.39
C LEU A 79 13.77 -0.71 7.03
N LEU A 80 13.35 0.02 6.01
CA LEU A 80 13.32 -0.39 4.61
C LEU A 80 14.34 0.41 3.81
N LYS A 81 15.07 -0.26 2.94
CA LYS A 81 16.00 0.38 2.00
C LYS A 81 15.50 0.18 0.57
N PHE A 82 15.26 1.28 -0.14
CA PHE A 82 14.94 1.26 -1.57
C PHE A 82 16.13 1.79 -2.36
N VAL A 83 16.50 1.10 -3.42
CA VAL A 83 17.64 1.43 -4.28
C VAL A 83 17.13 1.69 -5.70
N GLY A 84 17.04 2.95 -6.06
CA GLY A 84 16.66 3.43 -7.38
C GLY A 84 17.75 4.35 -7.95
N ASP A 85 17.34 5.52 -8.41
CA ASP A 85 18.21 6.63 -8.80
C ASP A 85 19.01 7.19 -7.60
N MET A 86 18.42 7.09 -6.44
CA MET A 86 19.02 7.38 -5.14
C MET A 86 18.75 6.21 -4.20
N ILE A 87 19.43 6.21 -3.06
CA ILE A 87 19.13 5.31 -1.95
C ILE A 87 18.15 6.03 -1.03
N TYR A 88 17.01 5.38 -0.77
CA TYR A 88 15.99 5.86 0.16
C TYR A 88 15.95 4.94 1.38
N LEU A 89 16.04 5.52 2.54
CA LEU A 89 15.89 4.84 3.82
C LEU A 89 14.57 5.26 4.44
N VAL A 90 13.70 4.29 4.67
CA VAL A 90 12.37 4.50 5.25
C VAL A 90 12.32 3.82 6.59
N LEU A 91 12.22 4.61 7.66
CA LEU A 91 12.00 4.12 9.01
C LEU A 91 10.54 4.26 9.40
N ILE A 92 9.93 3.15 9.77
CA ILE A 92 8.57 3.06 10.29
C ILE A 92 8.66 2.79 11.79
N GLU A 93 8.21 3.76 12.59
CA GLU A 93 8.18 3.68 14.04
C GLU A 93 6.75 3.45 14.52
N GLY A 94 6.61 2.64 15.55
CA GLY A 94 5.29 2.35 16.11
C GLY A 94 5.30 1.14 17.05
N SER A 95 4.12 0.69 17.39
CA SER A 95 3.90 -0.42 18.30
C SER A 95 3.28 -1.62 17.60
N ASN A 96 3.64 -2.81 18.04
CA ASN A 96 3.07 -4.08 17.53
C ASN A 96 3.23 -4.26 16.00
N LEU A 97 4.30 -3.72 15.40
CA LEU A 97 4.49 -3.71 13.94
C LEU A 97 4.49 -5.10 13.30
N ASN A 98 4.77 -6.13 14.07
CA ASN A 98 4.74 -7.51 13.58
C ASN A 98 3.54 -8.33 14.13
N ALA A 99 2.55 -7.67 14.69
CA ALA A 99 1.31 -8.33 15.09
C ALA A 99 0.50 -8.77 13.86
N LEU A 100 -0.19 -9.89 13.97
CA LEU A 100 -1.03 -10.41 12.89
C LEU A 100 -2.33 -9.62 12.80
N VAL A 101 -2.64 -9.13 11.60
CA VAL A 101 -3.93 -8.53 11.26
C VAL A 101 -4.80 -9.58 10.60
N GLY A 102 -6.03 -9.74 11.11
CA GLY A 102 -6.95 -10.77 10.63
C GLY A 102 -6.41 -12.21 10.76
N GLY A 103 -5.43 -12.44 11.64
CA GLY A 103 -4.78 -13.74 11.81
C GLY A 103 -3.89 -14.16 10.62
N ALA A 104 -3.72 -13.32 9.62
CA ALA A 104 -3.11 -13.70 8.33
C ALA A 104 -1.83 -12.95 7.98
N VAL A 105 -1.79 -11.62 8.18
CA VAL A 105 -0.70 -10.77 7.70
C VAL A 105 -0.16 -9.91 8.81
N SER A 106 1.16 -9.93 9.00
CA SER A 106 1.90 -8.94 9.80
C SER A 106 2.53 -7.92 8.86
N LEU A 107 2.79 -6.71 9.34
CA LEU A 107 3.39 -5.67 8.51
C LEU A 107 4.72 -6.11 7.90
N TYR A 108 5.61 -6.69 8.72
CA TYR A 108 6.95 -7.07 8.28
C TYR A 108 6.99 -8.46 7.62
N ASP A 109 6.78 -9.52 8.38
CA ASP A 109 7.05 -10.90 8.00
C ASP A 109 6.18 -11.39 6.83
N ARG A 110 4.86 -11.23 6.93
CA ARG A 110 3.91 -11.69 5.91
C ARG A 110 3.40 -10.59 5.00
N GLY A 111 3.77 -9.36 5.28
CA GLY A 111 3.39 -8.17 4.55
C GLY A 111 4.46 -7.69 3.60
N VAL A 112 5.36 -6.83 4.08
CA VAL A 112 6.39 -6.19 3.23
C VAL A 112 7.36 -7.21 2.65
N GLN A 113 7.84 -8.18 3.44
CA GLN A 113 8.74 -9.24 2.92
C GLN A 113 8.15 -10.02 1.75
N ARG A 114 6.83 -10.16 1.71
CA ARG A 114 6.12 -10.88 0.65
C ARG A 114 5.47 -9.96 -0.37
N HIS A 115 5.81 -8.67 -0.36
CA HIS A 115 5.26 -7.65 -1.24
C HIS A 115 3.71 -7.60 -1.24
N ARG A 116 3.09 -7.84 -0.10
CA ARG A 116 1.63 -7.84 0.01
C ARG A 116 1.07 -6.53 0.52
N VAL A 117 1.89 -5.69 1.16
CA VAL A 117 1.46 -4.38 1.68
C VAL A 117 1.39 -3.39 0.52
N SER A 118 0.23 -2.79 0.32
CA SER A 118 -0.02 -1.79 -0.72
C SER A 118 0.21 -0.36 -0.21
N TRP A 119 -0.12 -0.10 1.05
CA TRP A 119 0.13 1.19 1.69
C TRP A 119 0.36 1.04 3.20
N ILE A 120 1.08 2.01 3.76
CA ILE A 120 1.33 2.18 5.19
C ILE A 120 1.00 3.63 5.56
N ARG A 121 0.37 3.87 6.70
CA ARG A 121 -0.08 5.19 7.11
C ARG A 121 0.33 5.56 8.52
N GLU A 122 0.85 6.77 8.70
CA GLU A 122 0.98 7.40 10.01
C GLU A 122 -0.40 7.59 10.63
N MET A 123 -0.55 7.21 11.87
CA MET A 123 -1.76 7.40 12.65
C MET A 123 -1.69 8.72 13.42
N THR A 124 -2.82 9.42 13.51
CA THR A 124 -2.91 10.58 14.40
C THR A 124 -2.88 10.12 15.86
N PRO A 125 -2.51 10.99 16.82
CA PRO A 125 -2.53 10.63 18.24
C PRO A 125 -3.89 10.06 18.69
N GLN A 126 -4.99 10.63 18.21
CA GLN A 126 -6.35 10.15 18.53
C GLN A 126 -6.62 8.76 17.99
N GLN A 127 -6.14 8.45 16.77
CA GLN A 127 -6.25 7.12 16.20
C GLN A 127 -5.40 6.09 16.97
N ALA A 128 -4.20 6.49 17.37
CA ALA A 128 -3.31 5.64 18.16
C ALA A 128 -3.90 5.34 19.55
N GLU A 129 -4.46 6.35 20.22
CA GLU A 129 -5.10 6.19 21.53
C GLU A 129 -6.36 5.34 21.48
N SER A 130 -7.12 5.41 20.38
CA SER A 130 -8.33 4.62 20.17
C SER A 130 -8.07 3.21 19.63
N ALA A 131 -6.82 2.86 19.34
CA ALA A 131 -6.46 1.54 18.83
C ALA A 131 -6.74 0.45 19.87
N THR A 132 -7.24 -0.68 19.39
CA THR A 132 -7.45 -1.87 20.24
C THR A 132 -6.12 -2.34 20.80
N PRO A 133 -6.07 -2.79 22.09
CA PRO A 133 -4.85 -3.34 22.68
C PRO A 133 -4.24 -4.43 21.79
N GLY A 134 -2.94 -4.31 21.49
CA GLY A 134 -2.21 -5.24 20.61
C GLY A 134 -2.38 -4.97 19.11
N ALA A 135 -3.18 -3.99 18.71
CA ALA A 135 -3.26 -3.58 17.30
C ALA A 135 -1.95 -2.93 16.84
N VAL A 136 -1.71 -3.00 15.54
CA VAL A 136 -0.59 -2.29 14.92
C VAL A 136 -0.86 -0.79 14.95
N VAL A 137 0.08 -0.04 15.50
CA VAL A 137 0.05 1.43 15.54
C VAL A 137 1.32 1.93 14.86
N ILE A 138 1.17 2.88 13.94
CA ILE A 138 2.28 3.55 13.28
C ILE A 138 2.28 5.01 13.72
N ASP A 139 3.29 5.36 14.51
CA ASP A 139 3.44 6.69 15.10
C ASP A 139 4.12 7.66 14.13
N ARG A 140 5.08 7.17 13.35
CA ARG A 140 5.87 8.01 12.45
C ARG A 140 6.48 7.21 11.30
N ILE A 141 6.56 7.86 10.14
CA ILE A 141 7.31 7.39 8.98
C ILE A 141 8.36 8.45 8.63
N ARG A 142 9.64 8.09 8.63
CA ARG A 142 10.74 8.98 8.25
C ARG A 142 11.39 8.47 6.98
N ILE A 143 11.57 9.34 6.00
CA ILE A 143 12.22 9.02 4.74
C ILE A 143 13.39 9.98 4.55
N VAL A 144 14.57 9.42 4.35
CA VAL A 144 15.76 10.16 3.95
C VAL A 144 16.30 9.58 2.66
N SER A 145 16.88 10.42 1.82
CA SER A 145 17.51 10.01 0.57
C SER A 145 18.95 10.50 0.51
N HIS A 146 19.80 9.68 -0.09
CA HIS A 146 21.18 10.04 -0.34
C HIS A 146 21.70 9.37 -1.62
N ARG A 147 22.77 9.91 -2.20
CA ARG A 147 23.47 9.25 -3.30
C ARG A 147 24.28 8.08 -2.76
N SER A 148 24.61 7.14 -3.63
CA SER A 148 25.37 5.95 -3.24
C SER A 148 26.71 6.26 -2.56
N ASP A 149 27.34 7.38 -2.93
CA ASP A 149 28.67 7.81 -2.46
C ASP A 149 28.60 8.76 -1.25
N ASP A 150 27.39 9.16 -0.83
CA ASP A 150 27.19 10.10 0.27
C ASP A 150 26.72 9.36 1.53
N GLU A 151 27.12 9.85 2.69
CA GLU A 151 26.51 9.42 3.95
C GLU A 151 25.09 10.00 4.09
N PRO A 152 24.12 9.22 4.60
CA PRO A 152 22.75 9.68 4.76
C PRO A 152 22.66 10.77 5.83
N LYS A 153 22.49 12.01 5.41
CA LYS A 153 22.30 13.14 6.32
C LYS A 153 20.94 13.07 7.00
N GLY A 154 20.91 13.34 8.32
CA GLY A 154 19.69 13.30 9.11
C GLY A 154 19.18 11.91 9.46
N ALA A 155 20.04 10.91 9.34
CA ALA A 155 19.76 9.52 9.66
C ALA A 155 20.51 9.02 10.91
N ASP A 156 20.69 9.91 11.89
CA ASP A 156 21.24 9.62 13.22
C ASP A 156 20.54 8.47 13.96
N TRP A 157 19.27 8.23 13.61
CA TRP A 157 18.50 7.08 14.05
C TRP A 157 18.98 5.72 13.48
N LEU A 158 19.81 5.70 12.43
CA LEU A 158 20.40 4.46 11.89
C LEU A 158 21.32 3.77 12.91
N GLU A 159 22.00 4.52 13.74
CA GLU A 159 22.87 3.95 14.80
C GLU A 159 22.12 3.02 15.75
N SER A 160 20.80 3.21 15.91
CA SER A 160 19.98 2.35 16.75
C SER A 160 19.78 0.94 16.15
N PHE A 161 19.94 0.78 14.85
CA PHE A 161 19.87 -0.52 14.17
C PHE A 161 21.22 -1.23 14.13
N ASP A 162 22.33 -0.50 14.07
CA ASP A 162 23.68 -1.06 14.01
C ASP A 162 24.11 -1.69 15.37
N ARG A 163 23.53 -1.25 16.48
CA ARG A 163 23.87 -1.75 17.83
C ARG A 163 23.21 -3.07 18.21
N CYS A 164 22.35 -3.63 17.35
CA CYS A 164 21.62 -4.88 17.59
C CYS A 164 22.17 -6.06 16.80
N GLY A 165 23.44 -6.00 16.40
CA GLY A 165 24.17 -7.11 15.76
C GLY A 165 24.84 -8.03 16.79
#